data_0c21048e0c61dc289e1dbda68c676d2b
#
_entry.id   0c21048e0c61dc289e1dbda68c676d2b
#
_cell.length_a   1.000
_cell.length_b   1.000
_cell.length_c   1.000
_cell.angle_alpha   90.00
_cell.angle_beta   90.00
_cell.angle_gamma   90.00
#
_symmetry.space_group_name_H-M   'P 1'
#
loop_
_entity.id
_entity.type
_entity.pdbx_description
1 polymer ?
#
loop_
_entity_poly.entity_id
_entity_poly.type
_entity_poly.pdbx_seq_one_letter_code
_entity_poly.pdbx_strand_id
1 'polypeptide(L)'
;MSGATGGAHRRANRRRGDTFATEHSDNADRWLLTYSDMITLLLVLFIVLFALSTINKAKYHEFKQSVPRAVLSEVPHGKTAAHHPTSTTRTATDRLQALRRELTAALRARGLLRDVTFSLSSTGLVEGLVADSTFFATASAALSTVGQEIVDTSARVLARVSNDVEVAGYTDNRAIIGGPYPNNWALSAARAATVVVRMTQVDGVSPTRVVLLGYGQYHPLATNATVAGRAENRRVNIVVRPMSHAGA
;
A
#
# COMPACT_ATOMS: atom_id res chain seq x y z
N MET A 1 -84.85 -1.58 -70.71
CA MET A 1 -84.79 -2.88 -71.40
C MET A 1 -83.81 -3.75 -70.59
N SER A 2 -84.47 -4.69 -69.99
CA SER A 2 -84.22 -6.13 -70.09
C SER A 2 -82.95 -6.59 -69.45
N GLY A 3 -82.88 -7.47 -68.54
CA GLY A 3 -83.66 -8.55 -68.02
C GLY A 3 -82.67 -9.31 -67.13
N ALA A 4 -83.15 -9.67 -66.05
CA ALA A 4 -83.58 -10.96 -65.59
C ALA A 4 -82.52 -11.98 -65.21
N THR A 5 -82.69 -12.39 -63.96
CA THR A 5 -82.74 -13.80 -63.46
C THR A 5 -81.34 -14.47 -63.29
N GLY A 6 -80.99 -15.06 -62.25
CA GLY A 6 -81.71 -15.84 -61.28
C GLY A 6 -80.66 -16.81 -60.67
N GLY A 7 -80.98 -17.30 -59.55
CA GLY A 7 -80.48 -18.62 -59.20
C GLY A 7 -79.72 -18.79 -57.91
N ALA A 8 -80.40 -19.12 -56.90
CA ALA A 8 -79.91 -19.69 -55.64
C ALA A 8 -79.15 -20.99 -55.87
N HIS A 9 -78.14 -21.21 -55.00
CA HIS A 9 -78.07 -22.53 -54.37
C HIS A 9 -77.12 -22.44 -53.08
N ARG A 10 -77.75 -22.92 -52.06
CA ARG A 10 -77.12 -23.33 -50.75
C ARG A 10 -76.06 -24.38 -50.92
N ARG A 11 -75.08 -24.30 -50.04
CA ARG A 11 -74.61 -25.38 -49.13
C ARG A 11 -73.27 -24.96 -48.54
N ALA A 12 -73.25 -24.74 -47.23
CA ALA A 12 -72.74 -25.60 -46.19
C ALA A 12 -71.46 -26.33 -46.56
N ASN A 13 -70.39 -25.93 -45.98
CA ASN A 13 -69.59 -26.87 -45.19
C ASN A 13 -68.44 -26.26 -44.39
N ARG A 14 -68.51 -26.55 -43.14
CA ARG A 14 -67.47 -27.07 -42.24
C ARG A 14 -66.22 -26.19 -41.91
N ARG A 15 -66.30 -25.83 -40.70
CA ARG A 15 -65.22 -25.72 -39.73
C ARG A 15 -64.03 -26.61 -40.08
N ARG A 16 -62.86 -26.00 -40.18
CA ARG A 16 -61.53 -26.54 -39.85
C ARG A 16 -60.76 -25.34 -39.40
N GLY A 17 -60.61 -25.11 -38.16
CA GLY A 17 -59.79 -25.78 -37.23
C GLY A 17 -58.55 -24.94 -37.09
N ASP A 18 -58.64 -23.87 -36.26
CA ASP A 18 -57.48 -23.10 -35.72
C ASP A 18 -56.61 -24.05 -34.94
N THR A 19 -55.51 -24.49 -35.50
CA THR A 19 -54.47 -25.24 -34.81
C THR A 19 -53.10 -24.92 -35.35
N PHE A 20 -52.78 -23.64 -35.63
CA PHE A 20 -51.42 -23.23 -35.98
C PHE A 20 -51.04 -21.93 -35.29
N ALA A 21 -51.26 -21.79 -33.98
CA ALA A 21 -50.86 -20.58 -33.29
C ALA A 21 -50.28 -20.83 -31.88
N THR A 22 -49.72 -22.02 -31.58
CA THR A 22 -49.15 -22.27 -30.24
C THR A 22 -47.77 -22.94 -30.24
N GLU A 23 -47.16 -23.17 -31.36
CA GLU A 23 -45.79 -23.81 -31.34
C GLU A 23 -44.60 -22.86 -31.56
N HIS A 24 -44.84 -21.54 -31.69
CA HIS A 24 -43.74 -20.60 -31.94
C HIS A 24 -43.30 -19.77 -30.74
N SER A 25 -43.97 -19.85 -29.56
CA SER A 25 -43.56 -19.09 -28.37
C SER A 25 -42.65 -19.88 -27.44
N ASP A 26 -42.73 -21.20 -27.40
CA ASP A 26 -41.97 -22.02 -26.43
C ASP A 26 -40.46 -22.10 -26.72
N ASN A 27 -40.03 -21.86 -27.95
CA ASN A 27 -38.60 -21.87 -28.29
C ASN A 27 -37.93 -20.50 -28.16
N ALA A 28 -38.70 -19.40 -28.21
CA ALA A 28 -38.17 -18.06 -28.07
C ALA A 28 -37.79 -17.72 -26.63
N ASP A 29 -38.43 -18.35 -25.63
CA ASP A 29 -38.24 -18.02 -24.22
C ASP A 29 -37.26 -18.96 -23.51
N ARG A 30 -36.81 -20.04 -24.13
CA ARG A 30 -35.86 -21.00 -23.53
C ARG A 30 -34.48 -20.38 -23.25
N TRP A 31 -34.07 -19.41 -24.05
CA TRP A 31 -32.81 -18.68 -23.81
C TRP A 31 -32.91 -17.78 -22.56
N LEU A 32 -34.11 -17.28 -22.22
CA LEU A 32 -34.36 -16.50 -21.02
C LEU A 32 -34.10 -17.30 -19.74
N LEU A 33 -34.41 -18.60 -19.73
CA LEU A 33 -34.14 -19.50 -18.62
C LEU A 33 -32.62 -19.67 -18.41
N THR A 34 -31.87 -19.90 -19.49
CA THR A 34 -30.43 -20.04 -19.40
C THR A 34 -29.73 -18.70 -19.05
N TYR A 35 -30.27 -17.59 -19.55
CA TYR A 35 -29.78 -16.24 -19.20
C TYR A 35 -30.05 -15.91 -17.73
N SER A 36 -31.25 -16.23 -17.22
CA SER A 36 -31.62 -16.04 -15.83
C SER A 36 -30.73 -16.86 -14.88
N ASP A 37 -30.44 -18.11 -15.23
CA ASP A 37 -29.55 -18.99 -14.46
C ASP A 37 -28.13 -18.41 -14.44
N MET A 38 -27.64 -17.94 -15.58
CA MET A 38 -26.30 -17.32 -15.65
C MET A 38 -26.19 -16.04 -14.80
N ILE A 39 -27.25 -15.20 -14.78
CA ILE A 39 -27.26 -13.98 -13.94
C ILE A 39 -27.30 -14.34 -12.45
N THR A 40 -28.10 -15.35 -12.07
CA THR A 40 -28.18 -15.76 -10.66
C THR A 40 -26.87 -16.37 -10.19
N LEU A 41 -26.19 -17.19 -11.01
CA LEU A 41 -24.88 -17.71 -10.71
C LEU A 41 -23.82 -16.59 -10.59
N LEU A 42 -23.87 -15.59 -11.48
CA LEU A 42 -23.01 -14.43 -11.43
C LEU A 42 -23.26 -13.60 -10.16
N LEU A 43 -24.51 -13.40 -9.79
CA LEU A 43 -24.89 -12.71 -8.56
C LEU A 43 -24.38 -13.44 -7.32
N VAL A 44 -24.55 -14.76 -7.25
CA VAL A 44 -24.03 -15.58 -6.15
C VAL A 44 -22.49 -15.48 -6.08
N LEU A 45 -21.82 -15.54 -7.24
CA LEU A 45 -20.36 -15.36 -7.29
C LEU A 45 -19.94 -14.00 -6.73
N PHE A 46 -20.61 -12.92 -7.10
CA PHE A 46 -20.31 -11.58 -6.56
C PHE A 46 -20.60 -11.47 -5.07
N ILE A 47 -21.68 -12.08 -4.57
CA ILE A 47 -21.97 -12.11 -3.13
C ILE A 47 -20.88 -12.86 -2.37
N VAL A 48 -20.40 -14.01 -2.89
CA VAL A 48 -19.31 -14.77 -2.30
C VAL A 48 -18.00 -13.97 -2.32
N LEU A 49 -17.66 -13.34 -3.46
CA LEU A 49 -16.48 -12.48 -3.58
C LEU A 49 -16.57 -11.26 -2.66
N PHE A 50 -17.76 -10.67 -2.51
CA PHE A 50 -17.98 -9.55 -1.59
C PHE A 50 -17.84 -9.99 -0.13
N ALA A 51 -18.39 -11.15 0.24
CA ALA A 51 -18.24 -11.72 1.59
C ALA A 51 -16.77 -12.04 1.92
N LEU A 52 -15.99 -12.50 0.93
CA LEU A 52 -14.55 -12.72 1.06
C LEU A 52 -13.74 -11.42 1.02
N SER A 53 -14.24 -10.37 0.39
CA SER A 53 -13.58 -9.06 0.28
C SER A 53 -13.52 -8.31 1.61
N THR A 54 -14.33 -8.65 2.59
CA THR A 54 -14.25 -8.10 3.96
C THR A 54 -13.19 -8.81 4.81
N ILE A 55 -12.14 -9.39 4.19
CA ILE A 55 -11.02 -9.97 4.93
C ILE A 55 -10.38 -8.87 5.75
N ASN A 56 -10.67 -8.89 7.02
CA ASN A 56 -10.11 -8.00 8.03
C ASN A 56 -8.59 -8.11 7.97
N LYS A 57 -7.90 -6.98 7.75
CA LYS A 57 -6.42 -6.93 7.65
C LYS A 57 -5.73 -7.63 8.84
N ALA A 58 -6.38 -7.69 9.99
CA ALA A 58 -5.92 -8.43 11.16
C ALA A 58 -5.84 -9.96 10.92
N LYS A 59 -6.85 -10.58 10.29
CA LYS A 59 -6.85 -12.02 9.98
C LYS A 59 -5.89 -12.40 8.86
N TYR A 60 -5.65 -11.51 7.90
CA TYR A 60 -4.64 -11.73 6.86
C TYR A 60 -3.22 -11.75 7.45
N HIS A 61 -2.93 -10.91 8.44
CA HIS A 61 -1.64 -10.95 9.16
C HIS A 61 -1.46 -12.24 9.97
N GLU A 62 -2.53 -12.75 10.56
CA GLU A 62 -2.52 -14.00 11.33
C GLU A 62 -2.33 -15.22 10.41
N PHE A 63 -2.99 -15.25 9.26
CA PHE A 63 -2.81 -16.28 8.24
C PHE A 63 -1.38 -16.29 7.65
N LYS A 64 -0.81 -15.13 7.37
CA LYS A 64 0.56 -15.01 6.84
C LYS A 64 1.63 -15.50 7.84
N GLN A 65 1.33 -15.49 9.14
CA GLN A 65 2.21 -16.02 10.19
C GLN A 65 2.05 -17.53 10.43
N SER A 66 0.92 -18.12 10.02
CA SER A 66 0.63 -19.54 10.22
C SER A 66 1.06 -20.46 9.07
N VAL A 67 1.09 -19.97 7.83
CA VAL A 67 1.41 -20.78 6.63
C VAL A 67 2.84 -21.33 6.58
N PRO A 68 3.92 -20.64 7.03
CA PRO A 68 5.26 -21.22 6.99
C PRO A 68 5.49 -22.38 7.96
N ARG A 69 4.62 -22.56 8.95
CA ARG A 69 4.77 -23.62 9.97
C ARG A 69 4.06 -24.93 9.66
N ALA A 70 3.04 -24.88 8.82
CA ALA A 70 2.25 -26.09 8.49
C ALA A 70 2.94 -26.99 7.45
N VAL A 71 3.90 -26.48 6.69
CA VAL A 71 4.56 -27.22 5.60
C VAL A 71 5.86 -27.91 6.03
N LEU A 72 6.38 -27.64 7.22
CA LEU A 72 7.68 -28.17 7.70
C LEU A 72 7.62 -29.02 8.98
N SER A 73 6.43 -29.42 9.43
CA SER A 73 6.30 -30.22 10.67
C SER A 73 5.43 -31.45 10.46
N GLU A 74 5.97 -32.48 9.81
CA GLU A 74 5.59 -33.86 10.12
C GLU A 74 6.54 -34.40 11.18
N VAL A 75 6.11 -34.39 12.46
CA VAL A 75 6.36 -35.41 13.49
C VAL A 75 5.44 -35.10 14.70
N PRO A 76 4.72 -36.13 15.24
CA PRO A 76 3.73 -35.93 16.27
C PRO A 76 4.36 -35.94 17.66
N HIS A 77 3.92 -35.11 18.58
CA HIS A 77 3.59 -35.41 19.99
C HIS A 77 3.33 -34.12 20.82
N GLY A 78 2.10 -33.98 21.25
CA GLY A 78 1.71 -33.63 22.62
C GLY A 78 1.92 -32.20 23.13
N LYS A 79 0.76 -31.59 23.48
CA LYS A 79 0.51 -30.49 24.42
C LYS A 79 0.40 -29.08 23.82
N THR A 80 -0.84 -28.62 23.81
CA THR A 80 -1.30 -27.24 23.61
C THR A 80 -0.52 -26.26 24.47
N ALA A 81 0.36 -25.48 23.81
CA ALA A 81 0.94 -24.29 24.42
C ALA A 81 0.39 -23.06 23.67
N ALA A 82 -0.33 -22.23 24.39
CA ALA A 82 -0.75 -20.92 23.95
C ALA A 82 0.46 -20.13 23.39
N HIS A 83 0.43 -19.78 22.10
CA HIS A 83 1.51 -19.01 21.48
C HIS A 83 1.45 -17.57 21.97
N HIS A 84 2.19 -17.28 23.01
CA HIS A 84 2.63 -15.92 23.32
C HIS A 84 3.57 -15.45 22.17
N PRO A 85 3.47 -14.21 21.68
CA PRO A 85 4.47 -13.65 20.78
C PRO A 85 5.84 -13.82 21.43
N THR A 86 6.75 -14.40 20.69
CA THR A 86 8.11 -14.77 21.16
C THR A 86 8.73 -13.56 21.86
N SER A 87 9.31 -13.78 23.03
CA SER A 87 9.95 -12.75 23.88
C SER A 87 10.91 -11.84 23.11
N THR A 88 11.54 -12.36 22.05
CA THR A 88 12.47 -11.66 21.15
C THR A 88 11.80 -10.51 20.37
N THR A 89 10.57 -10.68 19.88
CA THR A 89 9.87 -9.64 19.11
C THR A 89 9.40 -8.51 20.02
N ARG A 90 8.96 -8.81 21.23
CA ARG A 90 8.62 -7.79 22.23
C ARG A 90 9.83 -6.95 22.59
N THR A 91 10.96 -7.58 22.87
CA THR A 91 12.21 -6.90 23.22
C THR A 91 12.69 -5.97 22.10
N ALA A 92 12.58 -6.39 20.83
CA ALA A 92 12.97 -5.54 19.69
C ALA A 92 12.05 -4.31 19.55
N THR A 93 10.73 -4.50 19.70
CA THR A 93 9.77 -3.40 19.67
C THR A 93 9.97 -2.43 20.83
N ASP A 94 10.21 -2.94 22.05
CA ASP A 94 10.46 -2.13 23.24
C ASP A 94 11.74 -1.28 23.08
N ARG A 95 12.79 -1.83 22.47
CA ARG A 95 14.03 -1.10 22.16
C ARG A 95 13.78 0.03 21.15
N LEU A 96 13.02 -0.22 20.08
CA LEU A 96 12.66 0.81 19.11
C LEU A 96 11.75 1.89 19.72
N GLN A 97 10.87 1.54 20.64
CA GLN A 97 10.06 2.52 21.38
C GLN A 97 10.92 3.37 22.32
N ALA A 98 11.93 2.79 22.98
CA ALA A 98 12.88 3.52 23.81
C ALA A 98 13.70 4.50 22.94
N LEU A 99 14.20 4.03 21.79
CA LEU A 99 14.93 4.86 20.84
C LEU A 99 14.06 6.02 20.31
N ARG A 100 12.77 5.76 19.98
CA ARG A 100 11.83 6.82 19.60
C ARG A 100 11.68 7.87 20.69
N ARG A 101 11.59 7.47 21.96
CA ARG A 101 11.50 8.41 23.09
C ARG A 101 12.77 9.25 23.21
N GLU A 102 13.94 8.66 23.03
CA GLU A 102 15.22 9.38 23.08
C GLU A 102 15.35 10.38 21.92
N LEU A 103 15.06 9.98 20.68
CA LEU A 103 15.02 10.87 19.51
C LEU A 103 14.04 12.03 19.73
N THR A 104 12.82 11.72 20.19
CA THR A 104 11.79 12.72 20.47
C THR A 104 12.27 13.73 21.53
N ALA A 105 12.90 13.25 22.60
CA ALA A 105 13.42 14.11 23.67
C ALA A 105 14.57 15.00 23.17
N ALA A 106 15.49 14.45 22.41
CA ALA A 106 16.64 15.18 21.84
C ALA A 106 16.20 16.30 20.88
N LEU A 107 15.24 16.01 19.97
CA LEU A 107 14.71 16.98 19.04
C LEU A 107 13.85 18.04 19.74
N ARG A 108 13.06 17.63 20.75
CA ARG A 108 12.23 18.55 21.56
C ARG A 108 13.09 19.55 22.32
N ALA A 109 14.22 19.13 22.91
CA ALA A 109 15.15 19.98 23.62
C ALA A 109 15.74 21.10 22.74
N ARG A 110 15.72 20.93 21.42
CA ARG A 110 16.18 21.91 20.42
C ARG A 110 15.04 22.64 19.69
N GLY A 111 13.76 22.36 20.03
CA GLY A 111 12.60 22.97 19.38
C GLY A 111 12.33 22.45 17.96
N LEU A 112 12.96 21.32 17.55
CA LEU A 112 12.94 20.77 16.18
C LEU A 112 11.86 19.72 15.95
N LEU A 113 11.11 19.34 17.01
CA LEU A 113 10.18 18.20 16.95
C LEU A 113 8.99 18.41 15.98
N ARG A 114 8.60 19.68 15.73
CA ARG A 114 7.47 19.98 14.85
C ARG A 114 7.74 19.68 13.37
N ASP A 115 9.01 19.60 12.99
CA ASP A 115 9.45 19.39 11.60
C ASP A 115 9.74 17.93 11.29
N VAL A 116 9.52 17.04 12.27
CA VAL A 116 9.82 15.61 12.20
C VAL A 116 8.61 14.79 12.62
N THR A 117 8.34 13.71 11.88
CA THR A 117 7.30 12.74 12.22
C THR A 117 7.91 11.41 12.60
N PHE A 118 7.32 10.70 13.58
CA PHE A 118 7.76 9.37 13.98
C PHE A 118 6.63 8.37 13.80
N SER A 119 6.90 7.27 13.10
CA SER A 119 6.02 6.12 13.05
C SER A 119 6.78 4.84 13.39
N LEU A 120 6.12 3.91 14.09
CA LEU A 120 6.66 2.59 14.40
C LEU A 120 5.85 1.56 13.63
N SER A 121 6.55 0.70 12.89
CA SER A 121 5.96 -0.35 12.08
C SER A 121 6.69 -1.68 12.31
N SER A 122 6.21 -2.75 11.66
CA SER A 122 6.89 -4.05 11.65
C SER A 122 8.26 -4.00 10.96
N THR A 123 8.49 -3.01 10.11
CA THR A 123 9.77 -2.81 9.40
C THR A 123 10.79 -2.01 10.20
N GLY A 124 10.37 -1.33 11.26
CA GLY A 124 11.22 -0.54 12.12
C GLY A 124 10.61 0.78 12.58
N LEU A 125 11.45 1.62 13.18
CA LEU A 125 11.15 3.00 13.54
C LEU A 125 11.46 3.90 12.34
N VAL A 126 10.45 4.62 11.84
CA VAL A 126 10.59 5.58 10.76
C VAL A 126 10.56 7.00 11.34
N GLU A 127 11.64 7.73 11.12
CA GLU A 127 11.74 9.18 11.30
C GLU A 127 11.53 9.84 9.94
N GLY A 128 10.40 10.49 9.73
CA GLY A 128 10.07 11.20 8.50
C GLY A 128 10.47 12.66 8.59
N LEU A 129 11.38 13.06 7.73
CA LEU A 129 11.78 14.46 7.53
C LEU A 129 10.98 14.99 6.35
N VAL A 130 9.99 15.84 6.60
CA VAL A 130 9.22 16.47 5.52
C VAL A 130 10.15 17.38 4.74
N ALA A 131 10.53 16.97 3.54
CA ALA A 131 11.48 17.69 2.68
C ALA A 131 10.78 18.87 1.98
N ASP A 132 10.13 19.73 2.74
CA ASP A 132 9.70 21.06 2.29
C ASP A 132 10.90 22.02 2.30
N SER A 133 10.69 23.25 1.89
CA SER A 133 11.70 24.33 1.91
C SER A 133 12.46 24.45 3.23
N THR A 134 11.93 23.87 4.32
CA THR A 134 12.59 23.78 5.63
C THR A 134 13.84 22.88 5.62
N PHE A 135 13.84 21.79 4.84
CA PHE A 135 14.96 20.82 4.81
C PHE A 135 15.87 20.96 3.60
N PHE A 136 15.28 21.10 2.40
CA PHE A 136 16.03 21.21 1.14
C PHE A 136 15.48 22.37 0.33
N ALA A 137 16.34 23.16 -0.29
CA ALA A 137 15.91 24.13 -1.27
C ALA A 137 15.23 23.44 -2.47
N THR A 138 14.38 24.18 -3.19
CA THR A 138 13.68 23.66 -4.38
C THR A 138 14.68 23.09 -5.39
N ALA A 139 14.39 21.90 -5.91
CA ALA A 139 15.25 21.14 -6.85
C ALA A 139 16.71 20.97 -6.37
N SER A 140 16.96 21.02 -5.08
CA SER A 140 18.28 20.89 -4.46
C SER A 140 18.34 19.68 -3.53
N ALA A 141 19.53 19.15 -3.33
CA ALA A 141 19.87 18.16 -2.30
C ALA A 141 20.72 18.75 -1.16
N ALA A 142 20.98 20.07 -1.17
CA ALA A 142 21.67 20.71 -0.07
C ALA A 142 20.72 20.89 1.12
N LEU A 143 21.13 20.39 2.30
CA LEU A 143 20.41 20.56 3.56
C LEU A 143 20.44 22.03 3.99
N SER A 144 19.29 22.55 4.42
CA SER A 144 19.20 23.81 5.13
C SER A 144 19.86 23.73 6.51
N THR A 145 20.07 24.87 7.18
CA THR A 145 20.59 24.89 8.56
C THR A 145 19.70 24.06 9.50
N VAL A 146 18.38 24.19 9.42
CA VAL A 146 17.43 23.41 10.22
C VAL A 146 17.51 21.92 9.89
N GLY A 147 17.58 21.56 8.59
CA GLY A 147 17.78 20.17 8.16
C GLY A 147 19.07 19.57 8.69
N GLN A 148 20.16 20.34 8.69
CA GLN A 148 21.43 19.91 9.27
C GLN A 148 21.31 19.67 10.78
N GLU A 149 20.72 20.58 11.55
CA GLU A 149 20.55 20.43 12.99
C GLU A 149 19.70 19.20 13.37
N ILE A 150 18.66 18.91 12.57
CA ILE A 150 17.82 17.73 12.79
C ILE A 150 18.60 16.44 12.51
N VAL A 151 19.29 16.36 11.36
CA VAL A 151 20.11 15.20 11.02
C VAL A 151 21.20 14.99 12.06
N ASP A 152 21.93 16.04 12.48
CA ASP A 152 22.97 15.96 13.50
C ASP A 152 22.41 15.47 14.85
N THR A 153 21.23 15.95 15.23
CA THR A 153 20.61 15.58 16.50
C THR A 153 20.21 14.11 16.48
N SER A 154 19.57 13.65 15.40
CA SER A 154 19.15 12.26 15.23
C SER A 154 20.36 11.33 15.10
N ALA A 155 21.36 11.72 14.31
CA ALA A 155 22.55 10.92 14.09
C ALA A 155 23.38 10.69 15.36
N ARG A 156 23.51 11.68 16.25
CA ARG A 156 24.18 11.49 17.57
C ARG A 156 23.48 10.45 18.45
N VAL A 157 22.16 10.35 18.38
CA VAL A 157 21.42 9.30 19.08
C VAL A 157 21.65 7.96 18.40
N LEU A 158 21.57 7.92 17.06
CA LEU A 158 21.75 6.71 16.25
C LEU A 158 23.18 6.17 16.28
N ALA A 159 24.17 7.01 16.52
CA ALA A 159 25.59 6.58 16.68
C ALA A 159 25.80 5.69 17.91
N ARG A 160 24.91 5.79 18.93
CA ARG A 160 25.01 5.02 20.19
C ARG A 160 24.35 3.65 20.12
N VAL A 161 23.59 3.35 19.06
CA VAL A 161 22.89 2.09 18.88
C VAL A 161 23.49 1.33 17.70
N SER A 162 23.31 0.00 17.66
CA SER A 162 23.91 -0.87 16.63
C SER A 162 22.90 -1.26 15.54
N ASN A 163 21.73 -0.62 15.51
CA ASN A 163 20.70 -0.91 14.51
C ASN A 163 21.14 -0.50 13.11
N ASP A 164 20.75 -1.27 12.10
CA ASP A 164 20.87 -0.85 10.72
C ASP A 164 19.94 0.32 10.42
N VAL A 165 20.42 1.24 9.62
CA VAL A 165 19.73 2.47 9.25
C VAL A 165 19.58 2.53 7.74
N GLU A 166 18.37 2.78 7.27
CA GLU A 166 18.07 3.00 5.87
C GLU A 166 17.63 4.46 5.69
N VAL A 167 18.25 5.17 4.78
CA VAL A 167 17.91 6.55 4.42
C VAL A 167 17.26 6.54 3.05
N ALA A 168 15.97 6.85 2.98
CA ALA A 168 15.16 6.75 1.79
C ALA A 168 14.63 8.12 1.35
N GLY A 169 14.96 8.54 0.13
CA GLY A 169 14.52 9.80 -0.46
C GLY A 169 13.30 9.61 -1.37
N TYR A 170 12.39 10.59 -1.35
CA TYR A 170 11.17 10.62 -2.16
C TYR A 170 10.94 12.00 -2.75
N THR A 171 10.22 12.07 -3.87
CA THR A 171 9.79 13.32 -4.51
C THR A 171 8.28 13.31 -4.77
N ASP A 172 7.74 14.47 -5.11
CA ASP A 172 6.44 14.54 -5.77
C ASP A 172 6.55 14.11 -7.25
N ASN A 173 5.44 14.15 -7.99
CA ASN A 173 5.36 13.74 -9.39
C ASN A 173 5.69 14.86 -10.39
N ARG A 174 6.14 16.03 -9.94
CA ARG A 174 6.54 17.10 -10.86
C ARG A 174 7.84 16.75 -11.55
N ALA A 175 7.87 16.98 -12.85
CA ALA A 175 9.11 16.86 -13.61
C ALA A 175 10.11 17.91 -13.13
N ILE A 176 11.38 17.52 -13.02
CA ILE A 176 12.46 18.47 -12.73
C ILE A 176 12.74 19.25 -14.02
N ILE A 177 12.63 20.56 -13.94
CA ILE A 177 12.93 21.46 -15.05
C ILE A 177 14.19 22.25 -14.69
N GLY A 178 15.29 21.93 -15.36
CA GLY A 178 16.61 22.54 -15.07
C GLY A 178 17.27 22.00 -13.81
N GLY A 179 18.50 22.45 -13.56
CA GLY A 179 19.30 22.05 -12.41
C GLY A 179 20.16 20.79 -12.66
N PRO A 180 20.89 20.32 -11.62
CA PRO A 180 21.90 19.26 -11.77
C PRO A 180 21.33 17.84 -11.83
N TYR A 181 20.00 17.65 -11.57
CA TYR A 181 19.40 16.33 -11.49
C TYR A 181 18.51 16.06 -12.73
N PRO A 182 18.78 14.99 -13.49
CA PRO A 182 18.04 14.72 -14.73
C PRO A 182 16.60 14.24 -14.51
N ASN A 183 16.28 13.71 -13.31
CA ASN A 183 14.97 13.16 -12.99
C ASN A 183 14.78 13.02 -11.47
N ASN A 184 13.56 12.65 -11.08
CA ASN A 184 13.17 12.46 -9.67
C ASN A 184 13.92 11.33 -8.96
N TRP A 185 14.39 10.31 -9.69
CA TRP A 185 15.24 9.25 -9.12
C TRP A 185 16.57 9.84 -8.65
N ALA A 186 17.24 10.60 -9.51
CA ALA A 186 18.50 11.22 -9.18
C ALA A 186 18.39 12.23 -8.03
N LEU A 187 17.33 13.07 -8.02
CA LEU A 187 17.12 14.04 -6.94
C LEU A 187 16.85 13.35 -5.61
N SER A 188 16.00 12.33 -5.57
CA SER A 188 15.68 11.61 -4.33
C SER A 188 16.90 10.88 -3.77
N ALA A 189 17.68 10.22 -4.63
CA ALA A 189 18.92 9.58 -4.23
C ALA A 189 19.97 10.59 -3.72
N ALA A 190 20.12 11.74 -4.39
CA ALA A 190 21.03 12.78 -3.96
C ALA A 190 20.66 13.36 -2.59
N ARG A 191 19.37 13.57 -2.30
CA ARG A 191 18.90 14.02 -0.99
C ARG A 191 19.20 13.01 0.11
N ALA A 192 18.92 11.73 -0.15
CA ALA A 192 19.26 10.66 0.77
C ALA A 192 20.80 10.58 0.99
N ALA A 193 21.60 10.74 -0.09
CA ALA A 193 23.06 10.73 -0.01
C ALA A 193 23.59 11.86 0.88
N THR A 194 23.05 13.07 0.76
CA THR A 194 23.48 14.20 1.60
C THR A 194 23.22 13.92 3.09
N VAL A 195 22.08 13.31 3.43
CA VAL A 195 21.76 12.89 4.80
C VAL A 195 22.77 11.81 5.27
N VAL A 196 23.01 10.77 4.47
CA VAL A 196 23.95 9.68 4.80
C VAL A 196 25.36 10.23 5.02
N VAL A 197 25.85 11.07 4.11
CA VAL A 197 27.19 11.68 4.23
C VAL A 197 27.31 12.46 5.55
N ARG A 198 26.28 13.25 5.88
CA ARG A 198 26.29 14.02 7.13
C ARG A 198 26.28 13.12 8.37
N MET A 199 25.40 12.13 8.41
CA MET A 199 25.30 11.18 9.51
C MET A 199 26.61 10.41 9.75
N THR A 200 27.30 10.03 8.68
CA THR A 200 28.49 9.18 8.77
C THR A 200 29.77 9.98 8.96
N GLN A 201 29.93 11.10 8.27
CA GLN A 201 31.18 11.87 8.30
C GLN A 201 31.23 12.92 9.42
N VAL A 202 30.06 13.46 9.82
CA VAL A 202 30.00 14.52 10.84
C VAL A 202 29.63 13.95 12.21
N ASP A 203 28.63 13.05 12.25
CA ASP A 203 28.00 12.61 13.50
C ASP A 203 28.42 11.18 13.94
N GLY A 204 29.29 10.52 13.18
CA GLY A 204 29.94 9.26 13.60
C GLY A 204 29.06 8.00 13.52
N VAL A 205 27.97 8.02 12.76
CA VAL A 205 27.20 6.79 12.46
C VAL A 205 28.04 5.89 11.56
N SER A 206 28.25 4.61 11.96
CA SER A 206 29.06 3.68 11.15
C SER A 206 28.51 3.51 9.73
N PRO A 207 29.32 3.74 8.68
CA PRO A 207 28.90 3.58 7.29
C PRO A 207 28.47 2.16 6.93
N THR A 208 29.00 1.14 7.65
CA THR A 208 28.73 -0.28 7.36
C THR A 208 27.29 -0.69 7.63
N ARG A 209 26.55 0.08 8.40
CA ARG A 209 25.17 -0.18 8.75
C ARG A 209 24.15 0.81 8.13
N VAL A 210 24.62 1.67 7.23
CA VAL A 210 23.76 2.65 6.57
C VAL A 210 23.53 2.26 5.13
N VAL A 211 22.25 2.18 4.72
CA VAL A 211 21.84 1.93 3.35
C VAL A 211 21.12 3.16 2.80
N LEU A 212 21.43 3.52 1.54
CA LEU A 212 20.83 4.64 0.83
C LEU A 212 19.85 4.13 -0.22
N LEU A 213 18.64 4.73 -0.26
CA LEU A 213 17.62 4.43 -1.27
C LEU A 213 17.05 5.72 -1.86
N GLY A 214 16.83 5.73 -3.18
CA GLY A 214 16.11 6.78 -3.88
C GLY A 214 14.88 6.21 -4.56
N TYR A 215 13.68 6.60 -4.15
CA TYR A 215 12.43 6.07 -4.69
C TYR A 215 11.78 6.99 -5.75
N GLY A 216 12.29 8.20 -5.94
CA GLY A 216 11.68 9.17 -6.82
C GLY A 216 10.22 9.44 -6.43
N GLN A 217 9.35 9.49 -7.43
CA GLN A 217 7.91 9.78 -7.27
C GLN A 217 7.03 8.52 -7.08
N TYR A 218 7.60 7.32 -7.07
CA TYR A 218 6.86 6.06 -7.26
C TYR A 218 6.32 5.46 -5.96
N HIS A 219 6.60 6.06 -4.79
CA HIS A 219 6.05 5.66 -3.50
C HIS A 219 5.39 6.85 -2.79
N PRO A 220 4.28 7.41 -3.35
CA PRO A 220 3.62 8.56 -2.76
C PRO A 220 2.97 8.19 -1.42
N LEU A 221 3.11 9.08 -0.44
CA LEU A 221 2.43 8.98 0.85
C LEU A 221 1.01 9.58 0.78
N ALA A 222 0.86 10.64 -0.01
CA ALA A 222 -0.39 11.34 -0.23
C ALA A 222 -0.64 11.58 -1.72
N THR A 223 -1.84 12.08 -2.07
CA THR A 223 -2.19 12.39 -3.46
C THR A 223 -1.32 13.50 -4.03
N ASN A 224 -0.79 13.30 -5.23
CA ASN A 224 -0.05 14.33 -5.96
C ASN A 224 -0.95 15.43 -6.57
N ALA A 225 -2.28 15.28 -6.51
CA ALA A 225 -3.21 16.25 -7.07
C ALA A 225 -3.21 17.58 -6.29
N THR A 226 -2.99 17.56 -4.98
CA THR A 226 -3.00 18.73 -4.12
C THR A 226 -1.59 19.24 -3.81
N VAL A 227 -1.48 20.54 -3.48
CA VAL A 227 -0.18 21.12 -3.05
C VAL A 227 0.29 20.50 -1.74
N ALA A 228 -0.64 20.30 -0.79
CA ALA A 228 -0.33 19.67 0.51
C ALA A 228 0.17 18.23 0.33
N GLY A 229 -0.52 17.40 -0.45
CA GLY A 229 -0.10 16.01 -0.68
C GLY A 229 1.26 15.92 -1.39
N ARG A 230 1.55 16.82 -2.33
CA ARG A 230 2.90 16.89 -2.93
C ARG A 230 3.97 17.29 -1.91
N ALA A 231 3.65 18.16 -0.95
CA ALA A 231 4.58 18.50 0.13
C ALA A 231 4.89 17.28 1.01
N GLU A 232 3.90 16.48 1.36
CA GLU A 232 4.08 15.23 2.11
C GLU A 232 4.90 14.17 1.33
N ASN A 233 4.77 14.15 -0.01
CA ASN A 233 5.52 13.23 -0.85
C ASN A 233 7.00 13.62 -0.96
N ARG A 234 7.34 14.91 -0.93
CA ARG A 234 8.72 15.39 -0.84
C ARG A 234 9.25 15.18 0.57
N ARG A 235 9.88 14.04 0.82
CA ARG A 235 10.41 13.67 2.14
C ARG A 235 11.68 12.85 2.05
N VAL A 236 12.41 12.80 3.14
CA VAL A 236 13.46 11.81 3.39
C VAL A 236 13.09 11.07 4.67
N ASN A 237 13.09 9.76 4.63
CA ASN A 237 12.83 8.91 5.79
C ASN A 237 14.15 8.31 6.27
N ILE A 238 14.39 8.37 7.57
CA ILE A 238 15.44 7.60 8.25
C ILE A 238 14.72 6.43 8.93
N VAL A 239 14.95 5.21 8.45
CA VAL A 239 14.33 3.99 8.95
C VAL A 239 15.33 3.21 9.78
N VAL A 240 15.06 3.06 11.06
CA VAL A 240 15.89 2.26 11.97
C VAL A 240 15.30 0.85 12.04
N ARG A 241 16.04 -0.12 11.54
CA ARG A 241 15.63 -1.52 11.48
C ARG A 241 15.68 -2.16 12.87
N PRO A 242 14.77 -3.11 13.20
CA PRO A 242 14.93 -3.93 14.38
C PRO A 242 16.26 -4.68 14.30
N MET A 243 16.97 -4.83 15.40
CA MET A 243 18.13 -5.71 15.42
C MET A 243 17.66 -7.14 15.10
N SER A 244 18.06 -7.68 13.96
CA SER A 244 18.00 -9.12 13.72
C SER A 244 19.12 -9.75 14.55
N HIS A 245 18.80 -10.63 15.48
CA HIS A 245 19.79 -11.55 16.04
C HIS A 245 20.15 -12.51 14.88
N ALA A 246 21.00 -12.08 13.96
CA ALA A 246 21.74 -12.99 13.11
C ALA A 246 22.72 -13.69 14.05
N GLY A 247 22.63 -15.01 14.17
CA GLY A 247 23.29 -15.85 15.12
C GLY A 247 24.80 -15.56 15.28
N ALA A 248 25.20 -15.61 16.53
CA ALA A 248 26.59 -15.90 16.88
C ALA A 248 26.90 -17.36 16.54
#